data_3ead4147f4172c9fd8a822f4c9ef0cc0
#
_entry.id   3ead4147f4172c9fd8a822f4c9ef0cc0
#
_cell.length_a   1.000
_cell.length_b   1.000
_cell.length_c   1.000
_cell.angle_alpha   90.00
_cell.angle_beta   90.00
_cell.angle_gamma   90.00
#
_symmetry.space_group_name_H-M   'P 1'
#
loop_
_entity.id
_entity.type
_entity.pdbx_description
1 polymer ?
#
loop_
_entity_poly.entity_id
_entity_poly.type
_entity_poly.pdbx_seq_one_letter_code
_entity_poly.pdbx_strand_id
1 'polypeptide(L)'
;MPRPYADGKSMELGAVYVQPFYHGRGVGRKLVEFAKRRAKQLGAKKLFALTTQTQGFFQSACGFVPVTLTDLPAERRKSLKASGRNSQVLSFSLSRLSDSVR
;
A
#
# COMPACT_ATOMS: atom_id res chain seq x y z
N MET A 1 10.10 0.35 -1.49
CA MET A 1 9.65 -0.80 -2.31
C MET A 1 8.62 -1.62 -1.59
N PRO A 2 7.68 -2.22 -2.30
CA PRO A 2 6.70 -3.06 -1.63
C PRO A 2 7.35 -4.31 -1.06
N ARG A 3 6.84 -4.76 0.09
CA ARG A 3 7.36 -5.94 0.78
C ARG A 3 6.28 -7.01 0.80
N PRO A 4 6.62 -8.26 0.48
CA PRO A 4 5.62 -9.33 0.47
C PRO A 4 5.21 -9.72 1.89
N TYR A 5 3.97 -10.15 2.01
CA TYR A 5 3.49 -10.80 3.22
C TYR A 5 3.61 -12.31 3.08
N ALA A 6 3.51 -12.99 4.21
CA ALA A 6 3.65 -14.43 4.25
C ALA A 6 2.55 -15.19 3.48
N ASP A 7 1.41 -14.54 3.24
CA ASP A 7 0.30 -15.18 2.51
C ASP A 7 0.59 -15.37 1.01
N GLY A 8 1.65 -14.77 0.51
CA GLY A 8 2.03 -14.88 -0.89
C GLY A 8 1.12 -14.13 -1.86
N LYS A 9 0.13 -13.40 -1.35
CA LYS A 9 -0.86 -12.71 -2.19
C LYS A 9 -0.89 -11.21 -1.97
N SER A 10 -0.30 -10.74 -0.90
CA SER A 10 -0.37 -9.35 -0.52
C SER A 10 1.01 -8.78 -0.31
N MET A 11 1.15 -7.49 -0.55
CA MET A 11 2.39 -6.75 -0.29
C MET A 11 2.05 -5.47 0.43
N GLU A 12 3.01 -4.90 1.10
CA GLU A 12 2.85 -3.65 1.82
C GLU A 12 3.80 -2.60 1.27
N LEU A 13 3.26 -1.40 1.03
CA LEU A 13 4.06 -0.24 0.67
C LEU A 13 4.26 0.59 1.93
N GLY A 14 5.50 0.76 2.36
CA GLY A 14 5.78 1.58 3.52
C GLY A 14 5.48 3.05 3.24
N ALA A 15 4.64 3.66 4.08
CA ALA A 15 4.29 5.06 3.88
C ALA A 15 5.50 5.97 3.94
N VAL A 16 6.51 5.60 4.73
CA VAL A 16 7.75 6.35 4.84
C VAL A 16 8.46 6.48 3.49
N TYR A 17 8.30 5.49 2.64
CA TYR A 17 8.92 5.48 1.32
C TYR A 17 8.46 6.65 0.45
N VAL A 18 7.18 7.00 0.52
CA VAL A 18 6.63 8.08 -0.31
C VAL A 18 6.47 9.39 0.44
N GLN A 19 6.57 9.37 1.77
CA GLN A 19 6.31 10.54 2.59
C GLN A 19 7.11 11.78 2.18
N PRO A 20 8.42 11.68 1.89
CA PRO A 20 9.18 12.85 1.51
C PRO A 20 8.70 13.50 0.21
N PHE A 21 7.90 12.79 -0.58
CA PHE A 21 7.53 13.21 -1.92
C PHE A 21 6.06 13.53 -2.09
N TYR A 22 5.24 13.32 -1.06
CA TYR A 22 3.79 13.43 -1.29
C TYR A 22 3.32 14.88 -1.43
N HIS A 23 4.14 15.84 -1.06
CA HIS A 23 3.87 17.24 -1.34
C HIS A 23 4.33 17.63 -2.74
N GLY A 24 5.00 16.75 -3.42
CA GLY A 24 5.66 17.07 -4.65
C GLY A 24 4.71 17.21 -5.83
N ARG A 25 5.28 17.36 -6.99
CA ARG A 25 4.55 17.62 -8.23
C ARG A 25 4.25 16.32 -8.96
N GLY A 26 3.63 15.41 -8.24
CA GLY A 26 3.30 14.10 -8.77
C GLY A 26 4.39 13.05 -8.56
N VAL A 27 5.49 13.40 -7.92
CA VAL A 27 6.56 12.42 -7.69
C VAL A 27 6.10 11.29 -6.78
N GLY A 28 5.43 11.65 -5.67
CA GLY A 28 4.92 10.63 -4.75
C GLY A 28 3.93 9.70 -5.42
N ARG A 29 3.04 10.26 -6.24
CA ARG A 29 2.07 9.45 -6.98
C ARG A 29 2.76 8.50 -7.96
N LYS A 30 3.79 8.98 -8.66
CA LYS A 30 4.54 8.15 -9.59
C LYS A 30 5.23 6.99 -8.88
N LEU A 31 5.77 7.25 -7.69
CA LEU A 31 6.39 6.20 -6.89
C LEU A 31 5.38 5.14 -6.51
N VAL A 32 4.18 5.55 -6.10
CA VAL A 32 3.13 4.60 -5.73
C VAL A 32 2.68 3.81 -6.96
N GLU A 33 2.52 4.47 -8.09
CA GLU A 33 2.13 3.78 -9.33
C GLU A 33 3.18 2.76 -9.75
N PHE A 34 4.45 3.11 -9.60
CA PHE A 34 5.53 2.16 -9.85
C PHE A 34 5.44 0.97 -8.91
N ALA A 35 5.20 1.22 -7.62
CA ALA A 35 5.09 0.16 -6.63
C ALA A 35 3.91 -0.77 -6.93
N LYS A 36 2.79 -0.22 -7.38
CA LYS A 36 1.63 -1.02 -7.77
C LYS A 36 1.98 -1.98 -8.90
N ARG A 37 2.61 -1.46 -9.94
CA ARG A 37 2.99 -2.29 -11.10
C ARG A 37 4.00 -3.34 -10.69
N ARG A 38 4.96 -2.96 -9.86
CA ARG A 38 5.97 -3.92 -9.39
C ARG A 38 5.34 -5.03 -8.56
N ALA A 39 4.43 -4.68 -7.66
CA ALA A 39 3.74 -5.66 -6.84
C ALA A 39 2.93 -6.62 -7.71
N LYS A 40 2.25 -6.10 -8.73
CA LYS A 40 1.50 -6.95 -9.63
C LYS A 40 2.41 -7.89 -10.42
N GLN A 41 3.55 -7.40 -10.88
CA GLN A 41 4.53 -8.22 -11.59
C GLN A 41 5.05 -9.35 -10.71
N LEU A 42 5.13 -9.12 -9.41
CA LEU A 42 5.59 -10.12 -8.46
C LEU A 42 4.48 -11.08 -8.02
N GLY A 43 3.29 -10.94 -8.58
CA GLY A 43 2.20 -11.86 -8.34
C GLY A 43 1.25 -11.48 -7.20
N ALA A 44 1.42 -10.32 -6.62
CA ALA A 44 0.54 -9.90 -5.55
C ALA A 44 -0.83 -9.52 -6.11
N LYS A 45 -1.86 -9.72 -5.29
CA LYS A 45 -3.23 -9.37 -5.65
C LYS A 45 -3.69 -8.10 -4.95
N LYS A 46 -3.09 -7.77 -3.82
CA LYS A 46 -3.41 -6.58 -3.06
C LYS A 46 -2.15 -5.88 -2.61
N LEU A 47 -2.22 -4.56 -2.57
CA LEU A 47 -1.15 -3.73 -2.03
C LEU A 47 -1.74 -2.92 -0.89
N PHE A 48 -1.17 -3.06 0.30
CA PHE A 48 -1.61 -2.33 1.48
C PHE A 48 -0.68 -1.16 1.74
N ALA A 49 -1.26 -0.09 2.28
CA ALA A 49 -0.49 1.04 2.79
C ALA A 49 -0.97 1.31 4.20
N LEU A 50 -0.03 1.42 5.13
CA LEU A 50 -0.32 1.73 6.52
C LEU A 50 0.30 3.08 6.85
N THR A 51 -0.53 4.01 7.28
CA THR A 51 -0.07 5.37 7.50
C THR A 51 -0.80 6.01 8.67
N THR A 52 -0.15 6.94 9.34
CA THR A 52 -0.77 7.74 10.39
C THR A 52 -1.14 9.14 9.91
N GLN A 53 -0.59 9.60 8.78
CA GLN A 53 -0.71 10.99 8.38
C GLN A 53 -1.01 11.21 6.89
N THR A 54 -0.83 10.20 6.06
CA THR A 54 -0.91 10.40 4.61
C THR A 54 -2.05 9.65 3.95
N GLN A 55 -3.07 9.26 4.72
CA GLN A 55 -4.19 8.50 4.16
C GLN A 55 -4.91 9.28 3.06
N GLY A 56 -5.02 10.59 3.20
CA GLY A 56 -5.69 11.41 2.18
C GLY A 56 -4.99 11.34 0.82
N PHE A 57 -3.66 11.35 0.86
CA PHE A 57 -2.88 11.21 -0.36
C PHE A 57 -3.14 9.86 -1.03
N PHE A 58 -3.10 8.77 -0.26
CA PHE A 58 -3.33 7.46 -0.82
C PHE A 58 -4.75 7.32 -1.36
N GLN A 59 -5.73 7.88 -0.67
CA GLN A 59 -7.12 7.80 -1.13
C GLN A 59 -7.37 8.63 -2.37
N SER A 60 -6.95 9.90 -2.35
CA SER A 60 -7.35 10.82 -3.42
C SER A 60 -6.44 10.77 -4.63
N ALA A 61 -5.14 10.58 -4.43
CA ALA A 61 -4.19 10.59 -5.54
C ALA A 61 -3.87 9.21 -6.07
N CYS A 62 -4.00 8.18 -5.25
CA CYS A 62 -3.52 6.84 -5.61
C CYS A 62 -4.63 5.80 -5.70
N GLY A 63 -5.85 6.15 -5.35
CA GLY A 63 -6.98 5.24 -5.51
C GLY A 63 -7.09 4.13 -4.48
N PHE A 64 -6.38 4.25 -3.38
CA PHE A 64 -6.52 3.29 -2.29
C PHE A 64 -7.83 3.51 -1.56
N VAL A 65 -8.34 2.47 -0.93
CA VAL A 65 -9.55 2.56 -0.12
C VAL A 65 -9.24 2.17 1.31
N PRO A 66 -9.89 2.82 2.30
CA PRO A 66 -9.69 2.42 3.69
C PRO A 66 -10.30 1.04 3.94
N VAL A 67 -9.60 0.24 4.73
CA VAL A 67 -10.05 -1.09 5.09
C VAL A 67 -9.80 -1.28 6.58
N THR A 68 -10.25 -2.42 7.11
CA THR A 68 -10.09 -2.71 8.53
C THR A 68 -8.86 -3.57 8.77
N LEU A 69 -8.46 -3.68 10.03
CA LEU A 69 -7.34 -4.52 10.42
C LEU A 69 -7.55 -5.98 10.02
N THR A 70 -8.80 -6.42 9.96
CA THR A 70 -9.09 -7.81 9.62
C THR A 70 -8.73 -8.15 8.19
N ASP A 71 -8.54 -7.14 7.33
CA ASP A 71 -8.13 -7.37 5.96
C ASP A 71 -6.63 -7.65 5.83
N LEU A 72 -5.86 -7.36 6.87
CA LEU A 72 -4.43 -7.65 6.88
C LEU A 72 -4.18 -9.11 7.23
N PRO A 73 -3.08 -9.68 6.72
CA PRO A 73 -2.64 -10.99 7.19
C PRO A 73 -2.42 -10.98 8.70
N ALA A 74 -2.64 -12.12 9.34
CA ALA A 74 -2.63 -12.22 10.80
C ALA A 74 -1.30 -11.76 11.41
N GLU A 75 -0.19 -12.09 10.78
CA GLU A 75 1.13 -11.70 11.28
C GLU A 75 1.28 -10.18 11.34
N ARG A 76 0.84 -9.51 10.29
CA ARG A 76 0.94 -8.05 10.22
C ARG A 76 -0.02 -7.40 11.20
N ARG A 77 -1.19 -7.98 11.36
CA ARG A 77 -2.18 -7.49 12.33
C ARG A 77 -1.64 -7.53 13.76
N LYS A 78 -0.99 -8.64 14.12
CA LYS A 78 -0.36 -8.77 15.44
C LYS A 78 0.74 -7.74 15.63
N SER A 79 1.60 -7.60 14.63
CA SER A 79 2.70 -6.65 14.66
C SER A 79 2.19 -5.23 14.86
N LEU A 80 1.14 -4.86 14.14
CA LEU A 80 0.58 -3.53 14.23
C LEU A 80 -0.03 -3.25 15.60
N LYS A 81 -0.74 -4.22 16.16
CA LYS A 81 -1.31 -4.09 17.49
C LYS A 81 -0.21 -3.96 18.56
N ALA A 82 0.84 -4.73 18.42
CA ALA A 82 1.95 -4.69 19.36
C ALA A 82 2.69 -3.36 19.33
N SER A 83 2.70 -2.70 18.18
CA SER A 83 3.40 -1.42 18.04
C SER A 83 2.69 -0.27 18.76
N GLY A 84 1.42 -0.42 19.06
CA GLY A 84 0.62 0.62 19.69
C GLY A 84 0.33 1.81 18.78
N ARG A 85 0.66 1.72 17.51
CA ARG A 85 0.40 2.82 16.57
C ARG A 85 -1.03 2.79 16.09
N ASN A 86 -1.59 3.97 15.89
CA ASN A 86 -2.95 4.13 15.42
C ASN A 86 -2.94 4.38 13.91
N SER A 87 -2.40 3.42 13.17
CA SER A 87 -2.26 3.55 11.72
C SER A 87 -3.57 3.29 11.02
N GLN A 88 -3.80 4.05 9.96
CA GLN A 88 -4.87 3.76 9.02
C GLN A 88 -4.40 2.69 8.05
N VAL A 89 -5.27 1.76 7.74
CA VAL A 89 -4.98 0.68 6.79
C VAL A 89 -5.74 0.97 5.51
N LEU A 90 -5.01 0.97 4.41
CA LEU A 90 -5.61 1.23 3.09
C LEU A 90 -5.18 0.12 2.15
N SER A 91 -6.00 -0.16 1.17
CA SER A 91 -5.77 -1.26 0.26
C SER A 91 -6.04 -0.84 -1.18
N PHE A 92 -5.27 -1.38 -2.10
CA PHE A 92 -5.50 -1.24 -3.52
C PHE A 92 -5.52 -2.63 -4.15
N SER A 93 -6.59 -2.93 -4.89
CA SER A 93 -6.71 -4.22 -5.58
C SER A 93 -5.90 -4.15 -6.87
N LEU A 94 -4.86 -4.97 -6.95
CA LEU A 94 -3.96 -4.95 -8.10
C LEU A 94 -4.61 -5.52 -9.35
N SER A 95 -5.71 -6.25 -9.22
CA SER A 95 -6.45 -6.73 -10.37
C SER A 95 -7.05 -5.59 -11.18
N ARG A 96 -7.14 -4.39 -10.60
CA ARG A 96 -7.65 -3.21 -11.31
C ARG A 96 -6.65 -2.64 -12.30
N LEU A 97 -5.38 -3.02 -12.18
CA LEU A 97 -4.36 -2.55 -13.11
C LEU A 97 -4.45 -3.34 -14.40
N SER A 98 -4.24 -2.64 -15.51
CA SER A 98 -4.22 -3.29 -16.82
C SER A 98 -2.98 -4.17 -16.96
N ASP A 99 -3.17 -5.38 -17.45
CA ASP A 99 -2.06 -6.27 -17.76
C ASP A 99 -1.30 -5.86 -19.01
N SER A 100 -1.91 -5.00 -19.82
CA SER A 100 -1.28 -4.55 -21.05
C SER A 100 -0.24 -3.46 -20.80
N VAL A 101 -0.12 -2.98 -19.59
CA VAL A 101 0.87 -1.97 -19.25
C VAL A 101 2.26 -2.56 -19.36
N ARG A 102 3.12 -1.88 -20.06
CA ARG A 102 4.50 -2.33 -20.28
C ARG A 102 5.46 -1.51 -19.48
#